data_0daf5af612c5e3fac427e061e08f0fd2
#
_entry.id   0daf5af612c5e3fac427e061e08f0fd2
#
_cell.length_a   1.000
_cell.length_b   1.000
_cell.length_c   1.000
_cell.angle_alpha   90.00
_cell.angle_beta   90.00
_cell.angle_gamma   90.00
#
_symmetry.space_group_name_H-M   'P 1'
#
loop_
_entity.id
_entity.type
_entity.pdbx_description
1 polymer ?
#
loop_
_entity_poly.entity_id
_entity_poly.type
_entity_poly.pdbx_seq_one_letter_code
_entity_poly.pdbx_strand_id
1 'polypeptide(L)'
;MNILVITGCCLQENNSASLSHAAYINGMIKLGNDVDLLCASHEGVAVDDSIDMPEVTDLFEFDGTSLYEKIAGSRNRGRSEATASELKGSVDSVKAENSNKTSLSRKMISGVKKTLRGMYGIYNPSIVWFYRAKKFRPKKNYDVVVSMAYPPVSHKLAGYMIKNKIICPQKWIQLWEDPWAEDLGNKDDYNKSKRAEGKLLDEAWDIVYVSPLTMINQQRIFPNNKSKMRWVPLSVYYDNNSVKYSQSENRYGYFGAYNPDVRNLQPFYEAAKNTGISVDICGSPFGLFESTDKISISPRLPVQELKHHEDNVNVIICLFNLGGGQIPGKIYQYAASNKIVLAILDGSEEEKRLIKEYYSKYNRFIFCENTVESITKAISNIESGSFGDVKNEAIDDFMSEKVAKQLLG
;
A
#
# COMPACT_ATOMS: atom_id res chain seq x y z
N MET A 1 3.52 21.62 17.12
CA MET A 1 2.32 22.05 16.39
C MET A 1 1.17 21.11 16.77
N ASN A 2 -0.05 21.62 16.74
CA ASN A 2 -1.25 20.79 16.85
C ASN A 2 -1.66 20.29 15.45
N ILE A 3 -1.63 19.01 15.22
CA ILE A 3 -1.91 18.38 13.92
C ILE A 3 -3.15 17.50 14.02
N LEU A 4 -4.09 17.66 13.08
CA LEU A 4 -5.18 16.69 12.90
C LEU A 4 -4.89 15.84 11.66
N VAL A 5 -4.73 14.55 11.86
CA VAL A 5 -4.67 13.57 10.76
C VAL A 5 -6.06 12.99 10.51
N ILE A 6 -6.48 12.97 9.25
CA ILE A 6 -7.78 12.46 8.83
C ILE A 6 -7.56 11.33 7.82
N THR A 7 -7.97 10.12 8.18
CA THR A 7 -7.90 8.95 7.28
C THR A 7 -9.15 8.08 7.39
N GLY A 8 -9.70 7.68 6.26
CA GLY A 8 -10.80 6.73 6.20
C GLY A 8 -10.37 5.26 6.33
N CYS A 9 -9.09 5.00 6.60
CA CYS A 9 -8.58 3.66 6.89
C CYS A 9 -8.78 3.29 8.37
N CYS A 10 -8.96 2.01 8.64
CA CYS A 10 -8.64 1.40 9.92
C CYS A 10 -7.13 1.10 9.94
N LEU A 11 -6.37 1.70 10.87
CA LEU A 11 -4.91 1.57 10.86
C LEU A 11 -4.41 0.18 11.27
N GLN A 12 -5.26 -0.65 11.88
CA GLN A 12 -4.94 -2.05 12.21
C GLN A 12 -5.26 -3.03 11.08
N GLU A 13 -5.73 -2.56 9.93
CA GLU A 13 -5.89 -3.41 8.76
C GLU A 13 -4.53 -3.66 8.09
N ASN A 14 -4.19 -4.94 7.86
CA ASN A 14 -2.94 -5.31 7.20
C ASN A 14 -3.01 -5.01 5.70
N ASN A 15 -2.86 -3.73 5.36
CA ASN A 15 -2.73 -3.26 3.98
C ASN A 15 -1.69 -2.12 3.88
N SER A 16 -1.28 -1.80 2.66
CA SER A 16 -0.22 -0.82 2.41
C SER A 16 -0.58 0.58 2.93
N ALA A 17 -1.82 1.03 2.70
CA ALA A 17 -2.26 2.36 3.10
C ALA A 17 -2.29 2.53 4.62
N SER A 18 -2.82 1.54 5.36
CA SER A 18 -2.85 1.59 6.83
C SER A 18 -1.46 1.67 7.43
N LEU A 19 -0.53 0.86 6.93
CA LEU A 19 0.86 0.84 7.41
C LEU A 19 1.60 2.15 7.09
N SER A 20 1.43 2.70 5.89
CA SER A 20 2.08 3.96 5.54
C SER A 20 1.48 5.16 6.29
N HIS A 21 0.15 5.20 6.49
CA HIS A 21 -0.47 6.23 7.32
C HIS A 21 0.05 6.20 8.75
N ALA A 22 0.13 5.01 9.37
CA ALA A 22 0.72 4.86 10.70
C ALA A 22 2.18 5.34 10.74
N ALA A 23 2.98 5.06 9.72
CA ALA A 23 4.36 5.50 9.61
C ALA A 23 4.50 7.03 9.54
N TYR A 24 3.67 7.72 8.75
CA TYR A 24 3.64 9.18 8.70
C TYR A 24 3.23 9.78 10.05
N ILE A 25 2.21 9.23 10.70
CA ILE A 25 1.75 9.67 12.01
C ILE A 25 2.86 9.52 13.05
N ASN A 26 3.51 8.35 13.11
CA ASN A 26 4.64 8.11 14.01
C ASN A 26 5.80 9.11 13.76
N GLY A 27 6.07 9.43 12.49
CA GLY A 27 7.07 10.45 12.15
C GLY A 27 6.70 11.84 12.67
N MET A 28 5.43 12.23 12.57
CA MET A 28 4.95 13.52 13.11
C MET A 28 5.06 13.57 14.64
N ILE A 29 4.73 12.47 15.33
CA ILE A 29 4.85 12.33 16.79
C ILE A 29 6.32 12.42 17.22
N LYS A 30 7.22 11.70 16.56
CA LYS A 30 8.67 11.73 16.83
C LYS A 30 9.29 13.13 16.69
N LEU A 31 8.71 13.98 15.81
CA LEU A 31 9.09 15.38 15.69
C LEU A 31 8.58 16.27 16.84
N GLY A 32 7.95 15.71 17.86
CA GLY A 32 7.41 16.43 19.01
C GLY A 32 6.13 17.21 18.73
N ASN A 33 5.35 16.82 17.72
CA ASN A 33 4.04 17.42 17.46
C ASN A 33 2.96 16.75 18.32
N ASP A 34 1.94 17.54 18.64
CA ASP A 34 0.71 17.07 19.27
C ASP A 34 -0.25 16.62 18.15
N VAL A 35 -0.43 15.32 18.01
CA VAL A 35 -1.14 14.71 16.89
C VAL A 35 -2.45 14.07 17.36
N ASP A 36 -3.57 14.55 16.82
CA ASP A 36 -4.87 13.88 16.93
C ASP A 36 -5.17 13.12 15.66
N LEU A 37 -5.82 11.97 15.81
CA LEU A 37 -6.18 11.08 14.71
C LEU A 37 -7.70 10.92 14.60
N LEU A 38 -8.24 11.20 13.42
CA LEU A 38 -9.61 10.90 13.03
C LEU A 38 -9.60 9.81 11.97
N CYS A 39 -10.03 8.59 12.32
CA CYS A 39 -9.93 7.43 11.44
C CYS A 39 -11.22 6.56 11.42
N ALA A 40 -11.22 5.55 10.56
CA ALA A 40 -12.24 4.51 10.59
C ALA A 40 -11.92 3.52 11.72
N SER A 41 -12.98 3.09 12.43
CA SER A 41 -12.86 2.05 13.44
C SER A 41 -12.70 0.66 12.80
N HIS A 42 -12.38 -0.32 13.63
CA HIS A 42 -12.14 -1.72 13.21
C HIS A 42 -13.42 -2.50 12.90
N GLU A 43 -14.61 -1.92 13.07
CA GLU A 43 -15.86 -2.64 12.81
C GLU A 43 -15.98 -3.05 11.35
N GLY A 44 -16.17 -4.34 11.13
CA GLY A 44 -16.39 -4.90 9.79
C GLY A 44 -15.16 -5.13 8.94
N VAL A 45 -13.96 -4.82 9.44
CA VAL A 45 -12.67 -5.13 8.79
C VAL A 45 -11.93 -6.24 9.54
N ALA A 46 -11.05 -6.96 8.84
CA ALA A 46 -10.15 -7.91 9.45
C ALA A 46 -8.94 -7.14 10.00
N VAL A 47 -8.75 -7.16 11.30
CA VAL A 47 -7.59 -6.54 11.95
C VAL A 47 -6.43 -7.52 12.05
N ASP A 48 -5.23 -6.99 12.04
CA ASP A 48 -3.99 -7.67 12.36
C ASP A 48 -3.52 -7.14 13.72
N ASP A 49 -3.70 -7.93 14.77
CA ASP A 49 -3.37 -7.55 16.15
C ASP A 49 -1.87 -7.32 16.37
N SER A 50 -1.05 -7.68 15.38
CA SER A 50 0.40 -7.42 15.41
C SER A 50 0.78 -6.01 14.96
N ILE A 51 -0.20 -5.19 14.53
CA ILE A 51 0.00 -3.81 14.10
C ILE A 51 -0.20 -2.88 15.30
N ASP A 52 0.87 -2.22 15.73
CA ASP A 52 0.81 -1.22 16.79
C ASP A 52 0.14 0.06 16.30
N MET A 53 -0.83 0.55 17.06
CA MET A 53 -1.43 1.87 16.79
C MET A 53 -0.47 2.99 17.17
N PRO A 54 -0.38 4.07 16.39
CA PRO A 54 0.39 5.26 16.77
C PRO A 54 -0.09 5.85 18.11
N GLU A 55 0.84 6.25 18.97
CA GLU A 55 0.55 6.88 20.26
C GLU A 55 0.12 8.35 20.08
N VAL A 56 -1.09 8.55 19.54
CA VAL A 56 -1.66 9.87 19.30
C VAL A 56 -2.22 10.50 20.59
N THR A 57 -2.35 11.83 20.62
CA THR A 57 -2.88 12.55 21.77
C THR A 57 -4.37 12.26 21.99
N ASP A 58 -5.16 12.40 20.92
CA ASP A 58 -6.58 12.04 20.92
C ASP A 58 -6.90 11.17 19.70
N LEU A 59 -7.62 10.07 19.94
CA LEU A 59 -8.13 9.17 18.91
C LEU A 59 -9.64 9.34 18.75
N PHE A 60 -10.09 9.60 17.51
CA PHE A 60 -11.49 9.73 17.15
C PHE A 60 -11.83 8.69 16.07
N GLU A 61 -12.58 7.68 16.45
CA GLU A 61 -12.94 6.59 15.55
C GLU A 61 -14.43 6.64 15.17
N PHE A 62 -14.70 6.41 13.90
CA PHE A 62 -16.06 6.31 13.39
C PHE A 62 -16.21 5.05 12.52
N ASP A 63 -17.25 4.27 12.79
CA ASP A 63 -17.57 3.07 12.00
C ASP A 63 -17.79 3.44 10.51
N GLY A 64 -17.00 2.81 9.65
CA GLY A 64 -17.08 2.93 8.19
C GLY A 64 -17.93 1.85 7.53
N THR A 65 -18.41 0.86 8.28
CA THR A 65 -19.05 -0.34 7.74
C THR A 65 -20.36 -0.03 7.05
N SER A 66 -20.44 -0.33 5.78
CA SER A 66 -21.64 -0.20 4.97
C SER A 66 -22.61 -1.37 5.17
N LEU A 67 -23.89 -1.18 4.83
CA LEU A 67 -24.86 -2.28 4.79
C LEU A 67 -24.42 -3.39 3.83
N TYR A 68 -23.76 -3.01 2.74
CA TYR A 68 -23.21 -3.97 1.78
C TYR A 68 -22.14 -4.88 2.43
N GLU A 69 -21.21 -4.32 3.19
CA GLU A 69 -20.16 -5.05 3.90
C GLU A 69 -20.73 -5.92 5.04
N LYS A 70 -21.71 -5.41 5.78
CA LYS A 70 -22.44 -6.18 6.80
C LYS A 70 -23.09 -7.45 6.21
N ILE A 71 -23.73 -7.32 5.04
CA ILE A 71 -24.37 -8.44 4.34
C ILE A 71 -23.31 -9.39 3.72
N ALA A 72 -22.21 -8.85 3.20
CA ALA A 72 -21.11 -9.62 2.62
C ALA A 72 -20.27 -10.32 3.68
N GLY A 73 -19.93 -9.64 4.77
CA GLY A 73 -19.10 -10.12 5.87
C GLY A 73 -19.76 -11.23 6.69
N SER A 74 -21.07 -11.17 6.90
CA SER A 74 -21.85 -12.23 7.53
C SER A 74 -21.72 -13.59 6.82
N ARG A 75 -21.46 -13.58 5.49
CA ARG A 75 -21.27 -14.82 4.71
C ARG A 75 -19.83 -15.30 4.65
N ASN A 76 -18.86 -14.38 4.75
CA ASN A 76 -17.44 -14.77 4.75
C ASN A 76 -17.01 -15.37 6.10
N ARG A 77 -17.60 -14.94 7.23
CA ARG A 77 -17.38 -15.60 8.53
C ARG A 77 -17.81 -17.07 8.51
N GLY A 78 -18.98 -17.37 7.95
CA GLY A 78 -19.45 -18.77 7.82
C GLY A 78 -18.61 -19.61 6.83
N ARG A 79 -17.87 -18.98 5.92
CA ARG A 79 -17.05 -19.68 4.92
C ARG A 79 -15.59 -19.87 5.39
N SER A 80 -15.06 -18.97 6.22
CA SER A 80 -13.74 -19.15 6.84
C SER A 80 -13.76 -20.19 7.96
N GLU A 81 -14.88 -20.31 8.70
CA GLU A 81 -15.05 -21.38 9.68
C GLU A 81 -15.22 -22.77 9.01
N ALA A 82 -15.89 -22.82 7.84
CA ALA A 82 -16.02 -24.05 7.07
C ALA A 82 -14.68 -24.50 6.44
N THR A 83 -13.88 -23.57 5.89
CA THR A 83 -12.56 -23.90 5.30
C THR A 83 -11.51 -24.28 6.34
N ALA A 84 -11.57 -23.74 7.54
CA ALA A 84 -10.66 -24.12 8.63
C ALA A 84 -10.95 -25.55 9.17
N SER A 85 -12.18 -26.04 9.04
CA SER A 85 -12.55 -27.42 9.41
C SER A 85 -12.29 -28.43 8.30
N GLU A 86 -12.28 -28.03 7.02
CA GLU A 86 -12.06 -28.92 5.87
C GLU A 86 -10.58 -29.17 5.55
N LEU A 87 -9.65 -28.34 6.04
CA LEU A 87 -8.20 -28.54 5.86
C LEU A 87 -7.60 -29.65 6.74
N LYS A 88 -8.41 -30.34 7.55
CA LYS A 88 -7.97 -31.48 8.38
C LYS A 88 -8.42 -32.86 7.87
N GLY A 89 -9.02 -32.97 6.70
CA GLY A 89 -9.49 -34.25 6.20
C GLY A 89 -9.63 -34.32 4.68
N SER A 90 -8.85 -35.20 4.10
CA SER A 90 -9.00 -35.88 2.80
C SER A 90 -8.71 -35.13 1.50
N VAL A 91 -7.56 -35.48 0.93
CA VAL A 91 -7.38 -35.74 -0.50
C VAL A 91 -8.34 -36.89 -0.87
N ASP A 92 -9.39 -36.60 -1.63
CA ASP A 92 -9.97 -37.44 -2.68
C ASP A 92 -11.26 -36.84 -3.25
N SER A 93 -11.24 -36.72 -4.57
CA SER A 93 -12.35 -36.68 -5.54
C SER A 93 -13.77 -36.37 -5.07
N VAL A 94 -14.37 -35.28 -5.58
CA VAL A 94 -15.81 -35.22 -5.86
C VAL A 94 -16.10 -34.51 -7.18
N LYS A 95 -16.73 -35.28 -8.05
CA LYS A 95 -17.34 -34.90 -9.32
C LYS A 95 -18.47 -33.86 -9.11
N ALA A 96 -18.61 -33.00 -10.11
CA ALA A 96 -19.72 -32.07 -10.24
C ALA A 96 -21.07 -32.83 -10.32
N GLU A 97 -22.01 -32.44 -9.48
CA GLU A 97 -23.43 -32.61 -9.72
C GLU A 97 -24.26 -31.39 -9.30
N ASN A 98 -24.95 -30.88 -10.28
CA ASN A 98 -26.19 -30.12 -10.34
C ASN A 98 -26.76 -29.43 -9.08
N SER A 99 -26.93 -28.09 -9.16
CA SER A 99 -28.17 -27.48 -8.68
C SER A 99 -28.54 -26.19 -9.42
N ASN A 100 -29.54 -26.28 -10.27
CA ASN A 100 -30.19 -25.14 -10.99
C ASN A 100 -30.90 -24.14 -10.07
N LYS A 101 -31.01 -24.37 -8.76
CA LYS A 101 -31.63 -23.46 -7.79
C LYS A 101 -30.71 -22.33 -7.31
N THR A 102 -29.40 -22.41 -7.55
CA THR A 102 -28.40 -21.43 -7.10
C THR A 102 -28.24 -20.25 -8.07
N SER A 103 -28.70 -20.33 -9.31
CA SER A 103 -28.51 -19.30 -10.35
C SER A 103 -29.41 -18.08 -10.15
N LEU A 104 -30.67 -18.27 -9.81
CA LEU A 104 -31.65 -17.18 -9.62
C LEU A 104 -31.34 -16.37 -8.34
N SER A 105 -31.01 -17.05 -7.25
CA SER A 105 -30.60 -16.38 -6.01
C SER A 105 -29.27 -15.62 -6.17
N ARG A 106 -28.32 -16.14 -6.94
CA ARG A 106 -27.07 -15.43 -7.26
C ARG A 106 -27.31 -14.19 -8.13
N LYS A 107 -28.20 -14.27 -9.13
CA LYS A 107 -28.58 -13.11 -9.97
C LYS A 107 -29.32 -12.04 -9.18
N MET A 108 -30.28 -12.40 -8.32
CA MET A 108 -30.96 -11.44 -7.44
C MET A 108 -29.97 -10.76 -6.46
N ILE A 109 -29.08 -11.52 -5.85
CA ILE A 109 -28.08 -10.98 -4.92
C ILE A 109 -27.07 -10.10 -5.66
N SER A 110 -26.65 -10.46 -6.88
CA SER A 110 -25.78 -9.62 -7.71
C SER A 110 -26.46 -8.31 -8.12
N GLY A 111 -27.77 -8.37 -8.42
CA GLY A 111 -28.58 -7.18 -8.70
C GLY A 111 -28.70 -6.26 -7.49
N VAL A 112 -29.02 -6.79 -6.32
CA VAL A 112 -29.08 -6.02 -5.07
C VAL A 112 -27.69 -5.43 -4.72
N LYS A 113 -26.61 -6.18 -4.89
CA LYS A 113 -25.23 -5.69 -4.70
C LYS A 113 -24.89 -4.54 -5.65
N LYS A 114 -25.27 -4.65 -6.92
CA LYS A 114 -25.04 -3.59 -7.93
C LYS A 114 -25.83 -2.32 -7.61
N THR A 115 -27.08 -2.47 -7.17
CA THR A 115 -27.95 -1.35 -6.79
C THR A 115 -27.44 -0.65 -5.52
N LEU A 116 -27.10 -1.42 -4.47
CA LEU A 116 -26.53 -0.87 -3.24
C LEU A 116 -25.19 -0.15 -3.51
N ARG A 117 -24.32 -0.75 -4.34
CA ARG A 117 -23.06 -0.10 -4.73
C ARG A 117 -23.30 1.20 -5.49
N GLY A 118 -24.31 1.24 -6.36
CA GLY A 118 -24.72 2.46 -7.06
C GLY A 118 -25.19 3.59 -6.13
N MET A 119 -25.79 3.26 -4.98
CA MET A 119 -26.23 4.25 -3.98
C MET A 119 -25.07 4.97 -3.28
N TYR A 120 -23.90 4.36 -3.17
CA TYR A 120 -22.73 4.98 -2.55
C TYR A 120 -21.97 5.94 -3.47
N GLY A 121 -22.35 6.00 -4.75
CA GLY A 121 -21.72 6.86 -5.76
C GLY A 121 -20.24 6.51 -5.98
N ILE A 122 -19.48 7.49 -6.43
CA ILE A 122 -18.07 7.31 -6.82
C ILE A 122 -17.15 6.98 -5.61
N TYR A 123 -17.54 7.39 -4.40
CA TYR A 123 -16.77 7.08 -3.19
C TYR A 123 -16.99 5.66 -2.67
N ASN A 124 -17.83 4.87 -3.35
CA ASN A 124 -18.14 3.49 -2.96
C ASN A 124 -18.55 3.39 -1.46
N PRO A 125 -18.36 2.26 -0.77
CA PRO A 125 -18.78 2.13 0.63
C PRO A 125 -18.14 3.13 1.59
N SER A 126 -16.94 3.66 1.29
CA SER A 126 -16.24 4.59 2.20
C SER A 126 -17.01 5.90 2.47
N ILE A 127 -18.01 6.24 1.63
CA ILE A 127 -18.89 7.39 1.88
C ILE A 127 -19.69 7.26 3.19
N VAL A 128 -19.90 6.04 3.68
CA VAL A 128 -20.62 5.79 4.94
C VAL A 128 -19.81 6.37 6.11
N TRP A 129 -18.50 6.16 6.10
CA TRP A 129 -17.61 6.76 7.08
C TRP A 129 -17.69 8.29 7.08
N PHE A 130 -17.67 8.92 5.90
CA PHE A 130 -17.82 10.37 5.77
C PHE A 130 -19.05 10.89 6.50
N TYR A 131 -20.23 10.27 6.28
CA TYR A 131 -21.47 10.73 6.92
C TYR A 131 -21.47 10.57 8.43
N ARG A 132 -20.78 9.56 8.96
CA ARG A 132 -20.63 9.36 10.40
C ARG A 132 -19.58 10.30 11.00
N ALA A 133 -18.42 10.41 10.35
CA ALA A 133 -17.32 11.25 10.79
C ALA A 133 -17.62 12.77 10.73
N LYS A 134 -18.61 13.21 9.97
CA LYS A 134 -19.15 14.59 10.04
C LYS A 134 -19.63 14.99 11.44
N LYS A 135 -19.86 14.05 12.33
CA LYS A 135 -20.22 14.31 13.73
C LYS A 135 -19.02 14.67 14.60
N PHE A 136 -17.80 14.56 14.07
CA PHE A 136 -16.57 14.98 14.76
C PHE A 136 -16.70 16.40 15.28
N ARG A 137 -16.19 16.62 16.48
CA ARG A 137 -16.06 17.94 17.10
C ARG A 137 -14.64 18.09 17.62
N PRO A 138 -13.90 19.13 17.18
CA PRO A 138 -12.53 19.35 17.61
C PRO A 138 -12.49 19.68 19.11
N LYS A 139 -11.48 19.17 19.81
CA LYS A 139 -11.21 19.52 21.21
C LYS A 139 -10.27 20.72 21.35
N LYS A 140 -9.55 21.05 20.27
CA LYS A 140 -8.56 22.13 20.22
C LYS A 140 -8.50 22.74 18.80
N ASN A 141 -7.76 23.83 18.67
CA ASN A 141 -7.43 24.39 17.36
C ASN A 141 -6.23 23.64 16.77
N TYR A 142 -6.27 23.38 15.47
CA TYR A 142 -5.19 22.72 14.73
C TYR A 142 -4.43 23.72 13.87
N ASP A 143 -3.09 23.66 13.94
CA ASP A 143 -2.21 24.41 13.05
C ASP A 143 -2.21 23.82 11.66
N VAL A 144 -2.14 22.48 11.59
CA VAL A 144 -2.06 21.72 10.33
C VAL A 144 -3.12 20.63 10.33
N VAL A 145 -3.76 20.46 9.18
CA VAL A 145 -4.60 19.27 8.87
C VAL A 145 -3.92 18.48 7.77
N VAL A 146 -3.71 17.19 8.00
CA VAL A 146 -3.22 16.23 7.00
C VAL A 146 -4.32 15.23 6.71
N SER A 147 -4.90 15.28 5.51
CA SER A 147 -5.82 14.25 5.06
C SER A 147 -5.08 13.26 4.18
N MET A 148 -5.31 11.96 4.37
CA MET A 148 -4.57 10.89 3.69
C MET A 148 -5.52 10.02 2.85
N ALA A 149 -5.22 9.82 1.59
CA ALA A 149 -5.84 8.87 0.70
C ALA A 149 -4.83 7.73 0.40
N TYR A 150 -5.23 6.47 0.40
CA TYR A 150 -6.55 5.91 0.21
C TYR A 150 -7.29 5.75 1.54
N PRO A 151 -8.65 5.90 1.64
CA PRO A 151 -9.58 6.26 0.57
C PRO A 151 -9.73 7.79 0.36
N PRO A 152 -10.06 8.27 -0.86
CA PRO A 152 -10.18 9.71 -1.16
C PRO A 152 -11.26 10.45 -0.35
N VAL A 153 -12.14 9.72 0.31
CA VAL A 153 -13.17 10.28 1.20
C VAL A 153 -12.58 11.05 2.37
N SER A 154 -11.32 10.77 2.75
CA SER A 154 -10.58 11.53 3.76
C SER A 154 -10.43 12.99 3.38
N HIS A 155 -10.05 13.26 2.13
CA HIS A 155 -9.94 14.63 1.60
C HIS A 155 -11.30 15.32 1.53
N LYS A 156 -12.34 14.58 1.12
CA LYS A 156 -13.72 15.09 1.13
C LYS A 156 -14.16 15.52 2.53
N LEU A 157 -13.81 14.76 3.56
CA LEU A 157 -14.16 15.08 4.93
C LEU A 157 -13.41 16.33 5.42
N ALA A 158 -12.10 16.40 5.16
CA ALA A 158 -11.29 17.57 5.52
C ALA A 158 -11.82 18.85 4.86
N GLY A 159 -12.07 18.83 3.55
CA GLY A 159 -12.65 19.95 2.81
C GLY A 159 -14.02 20.37 3.35
N TYR A 160 -14.88 19.39 3.67
CA TYR A 160 -16.18 19.67 4.29
C TYR A 160 -16.02 20.38 5.65
N MET A 161 -15.11 19.91 6.51
CA MET A 161 -14.90 20.47 7.85
C MET A 161 -14.35 21.91 7.77
N ILE A 162 -13.39 22.15 6.88
CA ILE A 162 -12.80 23.49 6.65
C ILE A 162 -13.86 24.45 6.10
N LYS A 163 -14.58 24.03 5.05
CA LYS A 163 -15.62 24.85 4.42
C LYS A 163 -16.73 25.26 5.39
N ASN A 164 -17.10 24.37 6.30
CA ASN A 164 -18.14 24.61 7.31
C ASN A 164 -17.58 25.18 8.62
N LYS A 165 -16.31 25.58 8.66
CA LYS A 165 -15.64 26.17 9.84
C LYS A 165 -15.72 25.29 11.10
N ILE A 166 -15.79 23.96 10.92
CA ILE A 166 -15.70 23.00 12.02
C ILE A 166 -14.26 22.95 12.53
N ILE A 167 -13.29 23.06 11.61
CA ILE A 167 -11.87 23.27 11.87
C ILE A 167 -11.38 24.45 11.02
N CYS A 168 -10.41 25.20 11.55
CA CYS A 168 -9.84 26.38 10.88
C CYS A 168 -8.30 26.30 10.94
N PRO A 169 -7.66 25.37 10.21
CA PRO A 169 -6.21 25.22 10.23
C PRO A 169 -5.52 26.37 9.50
N GLN A 170 -4.21 26.56 9.77
CA GLN A 170 -3.36 27.46 9.00
C GLN A 170 -2.88 26.80 7.69
N LYS A 171 -2.75 25.46 7.66
CA LYS A 171 -2.33 24.67 6.51
C LYS A 171 -3.18 23.39 6.37
N TRP A 172 -3.58 23.07 5.14
CA TRP A 172 -4.22 21.81 4.82
C TRP A 172 -3.43 21.08 3.72
N ILE A 173 -2.93 19.88 4.06
CA ILE A 173 -2.15 18.99 3.19
C ILE A 173 -3.03 17.83 2.79
N GLN A 174 -3.14 17.57 1.48
CA GLN A 174 -3.69 16.32 0.95
C GLN A 174 -2.51 15.39 0.59
N LEU A 175 -2.40 14.27 1.29
CA LEU A 175 -1.43 13.22 0.97
C LEU A 175 -2.11 12.14 0.12
N TRP A 176 -1.62 11.96 -1.10
CA TRP A 176 -2.10 11.00 -2.09
C TRP A 176 -1.06 9.90 -2.30
N GLU A 177 -1.34 8.68 -1.81
CA GLU A 177 -0.48 7.52 -2.06
C GLU A 177 -0.60 7.07 -3.51
N ASP A 178 -1.84 6.95 -3.99
CA ASP A 178 -2.16 6.59 -5.36
C ASP A 178 -3.09 7.64 -6.00
N PRO A 179 -2.97 7.90 -7.30
CA PRO A 179 -3.91 8.75 -8.03
C PRO A 179 -5.25 8.04 -8.16
N TRP A 180 -6.36 8.72 -7.92
CA TRP A 180 -7.66 8.03 -7.93
C TRP A 180 -8.10 7.58 -9.31
N ALA A 181 -7.98 8.45 -10.31
CA ALA A 181 -8.43 8.15 -11.67
C ALA A 181 -7.51 7.15 -12.39
N GLU A 182 -6.21 7.20 -12.13
CA GLU A 182 -5.20 6.37 -12.79
C GLU A 182 -4.68 5.22 -11.92
N ASP A 183 -5.28 5.01 -10.76
CA ASP A 183 -4.96 3.84 -9.94
C ASP A 183 -5.23 2.54 -10.72
N LEU A 184 -4.21 1.69 -10.82
CA LEU A 184 -4.29 0.39 -11.51
C LEU A 184 -5.34 -0.54 -10.92
N GLY A 185 -5.67 -0.37 -9.65
CA GLY A 185 -6.76 -1.08 -8.95
C GLY A 185 -8.14 -0.51 -9.21
N ASN A 186 -8.25 0.71 -9.74
CA ASN A 186 -9.52 1.38 -9.95
C ASN A 186 -10.24 0.83 -11.20
N LYS A 187 -11.35 0.13 -10.96
CA LYS A 187 -12.23 -0.40 -12.02
C LYS A 187 -13.42 0.51 -12.31
N ASP A 188 -13.46 1.69 -11.72
CA ASP A 188 -14.53 2.66 -11.92
C ASP A 188 -14.33 3.43 -13.25
N ASP A 189 -15.37 4.17 -13.65
CA ASP A 189 -15.33 5.02 -14.83
C ASP A 189 -14.25 6.12 -14.66
N TYR A 190 -13.19 6.06 -15.45
CA TYR A 190 -12.08 7.01 -15.44
C TYR A 190 -12.53 8.46 -15.45
N ASN A 191 -13.49 8.83 -16.30
CA ASN A 191 -13.96 10.21 -16.41
C ASN A 191 -14.70 10.68 -15.16
N LYS A 192 -15.38 9.78 -14.47
CA LYS A 192 -16.06 10.10 -13.20
C LYS A 192 -15.04 10.25 -12.09
N SER A 193 -14.08 9.31 -11.98
CA SER A 193 -13.00 9.37 -11.00
C SER A 193 -12.17 10.64 -11.21
N LYS A 194 -11.74 10.94 -12.44
CA LYS A 194 -10.99 12.16 -12.77
C LYS A 194 -11.73 13.45 -12.37
N ARG A 195 -13.05 13.52 -12.65
CA ARG A 195 -13.85 14.69 -12.24
C ARG A 195 -13.97 14.82 -10.73
N ALA A 196 -14.10 13.71 -10.02
CA ALA A 196 -14.19 13.72 -8.56
C ALA A 196 -12.85 14.07 -7.91
N GLU A 197 -11.76 13.50 -8.42
CA GLU A 197 -10.39 13.82 -7.99
C GLU A 197 -10.07 15.30 -8.22
N GLY A 198 -10.32 15.81 -9.43
CA GLY A 198 -10.11 17.23 -9.75
C GLY A 198 -10.80 18.19 -8.78
N LYS A 199 -12.04 17.90 -8.38
CA LYS A 199 -12.75 18.69 -7.37
C LYS A 199 -12.06 18.69 -6.00
N LEU A 200 -11.49 17.56 -5.58
CA LEU A 200 -10.74 17.49 -4.33
C LEU A 200 -9.42 18.26 -4.43
N LEU A 201 -8.73 18.16 -5.57
CA LEU A 201 -7.48 18.89 -5.80
C LEU A 201 -7.71 20.41 -5.88
N ASP A 202 -8.84 20.86 -6.45
CA ASP A 202 -9.20 22.29 -6.50
C ASP A 202 -9.36 22.89 -5.12
N GLU A 203 -9.90 22.14 -4.16
CA GLU A 203 -10.09 22.56 -2.77
C GLU A 203 -8.80 22.52 -1.93
N ALA A 204 -7.78 21.72 -2.35
CA ALA A 204 -6.54 21.54 -1.62
C ALA A 204 -5.67 22.81 -1.57
N TRP A 205 -4.92 22.98 -0.48
CA TRP A 205 -3.92 24.06 -0.35
C TRP A 205 -2.52 23.54 -0.70
N ASP A 206 -2.19 22.31 -0.33
CA ASP A 206 -0.93 21.63 -0.61
C ASP A 206 -1.25 20.16 -0.98
N ILE A 207 -0.76 19.70 -2.12
CA ILE A 207 -1.01 18.39 -2.66
C ILE A 207 0.30 17.61 -2.71
N VAL A 208 0.36 16.53 -1.96
CA VAL A 208 1.55 15.71 -1.82
C VAL A 208 1.31 14.32 -2.40
N TYR A 209 2.10 13.95 -3.40
CA TYR A 209 2.19 12.58 -3.90
C TYR A 209 3.38 11.85 -3.30
N VAL A 210 3.35 10.53 -3.27
CA VAL A 210 4.42 9.71 -2.68
C VAL A 210 5.51 9.31 -3.67
N SER A 211 5.37 9.72 -4.92
CA SER A 211 6.27 9.41 -6.01
C SER A 211 6.43 10.59 -6.96
N PRO A 212 7.66 10.87 -7.43
CA PRO A 212 7.89 11.92 -8.43
C PRO A 212 7.21 11.59 -9.76
N LEU A 213 7.12 10.32 -10.15
CA LEU A 213 6.45 9.89 -11.37
C LEU A 213 4.95 10.16 -11.30
N THR A 214 4.32 9.78 -10.20
CA THR A 214 2.90 10.06 -9.95
C THR A 214 2.64 11.55 -9.99
N MET A 215 3.46 12.36 -9.30
CA MET A 215 3.32 13.82 -9.32
C MET A 215 3.42 14.38 -10.73
N ILE A 216 4.41 13.97 -11.54
CA ILE A 216 4.60 14.46 -12.91
C ILE A 216 3.38 14.10 -13.78
N ASN A 217 2.86 12.88 -13.66
CA ASN A 217 1.68 12.45 -14.39
C ASN A 217 0.45 13.26 -13.96
N GLN A 218 0.25 13.45 -12.67
CA GLN A 218 -0.88 14.22 -12.14
C GLN A 218 -0.81 15.70 -12.52
N GLN A 219 0.38 16.29 -12.62
CA GLN A 219 0.57 17.65 -13.15
C GLN A 219 0.18 17.78 -14.62
N ARG A 220 0.32 16.71 -15.43
CA ARG A 220 -0.14 16.68 -16.82
C ARG A 220 -1.67 16.58 -16.92
N ILE A 221 -2.29 15.81 -16.00
CA ILE A 221 -3.74 15.56 -16.00
C ILE A 221 -4.52 16.74 -15.41
N PHE A 222 -3.96 17.40 -14.38
CA PHE A 222 -4.56 18.52 -13.65
C PHE A 222 -3.65 19.75 -13.67
N PRO A 223 -3.40 20.36 -14.84
CA PRO A 223 -2.41 21.44 -14.99
C PRO A 223 -2.74 22.68 -14.14
N ASN A 224 -4.01 22.94 -13.84
CA ASN A 224 -4.45 24.07 -13.01
C ASN A 224 -4.01 23.91 -11.53
N ASN A 225 -3.75 22.70 -11.08
CA ASN A 225 -3.32 22.40 -9.71
C ASN A 225 -1.80 22.18 -9.59
N LYS A 226 -1.06 22.28 -10.70
CA LYS A 226 0.38 21.95 -10.78
C LYS A 226 1.22 22.69 -9.71
N SER A 227 0.94 23.96 -9.46
CA SER A 227 1.70 24.79 -8.51
C SER A 227 1.52 24.38 -7.05
N LYS A 228 0.46 23.61 -6.73
CA LYS A 228 0.20 23.07 -5.40
C LYS A 228 0.79 21.66 -5.22
N MET A 229 1.28 21.04 -6.31
CA MET A 229 1.71 19.65 -6.31
C MET A 229 3.20 19.53 -6.03
N ARG A 230 3.52 18.73 -5.04
CA ARG A 230 4.87 18.28 -4.71
C ARG A 230 4.85 16.79 -4.38
N TRP A 231 6.00 16.20 -4.12
CA TRP A 231 6.08 14.82 -3.69
C TRP A 231 6.97 14.68 -2.46
N VAL A 232 6.67 13.65 -1.66
CA VAL A 232 7.42 13.24 -0.48
C VAL A 232 7.42 11.71 -0.47
N PRO A 233 8.55 11.02 -0.21
CA PRO A 233 8.58 9.56 -0.22
C PRO A 233 7.62 8.96 0.81
N LEU A 234 7.23 7.70 0.62
CA LEU A 234 6.57 6.95 1.68
C LEU A 234 7.51 6.81 2.88
N SER A 235 6.93 6.95 4.05
CA SER A 235 7.63 6.72 5.32
C SER A 235 7.82 5.23 5.58
N VAL A 236 8.96 4.86 6.14
CA VAL A 236 9.19 3.49 6.61
C VAL A 236 8.31 3.21 7.81
N TYR A 237 7.70 2.02 7.83
CA TYR A 237 6.80 1.61 8.89
C TYR A 237 7.56 1.06 10.12
N TYR A 238 8.63 0.30 9.91
CA TYR A 238 9.46 -0.24 10.98
C TYR A 238 10.94 -0.12 10.64
N ASP A 239 11.77 0.00 11.66
CA ASP A 239 13.22 0.08 11.53
C ASP A 239 13.82 -1.30 11.25
N ASN A 240 14.58 -1.43 10.16
CA ASN A 240 15.23 -2.66 9.72
C ASN A 240 16.74 -2.67 9.95
N ASN A 241 17.29 -1.68 10.67
CA ASN A 241 18.75 -1.51 10.82
C ASN A 241 19.41 -2.51 11.79
N SER A 242 18.64 -3.31 12.52
CA SER A 242 19.16 -4.14 13.63
C SER A 242 19.62 -5.54 13.25
N VAL A 243 19.42 -5.99 12.00
CA VAL A 243 19.69 -7.38 11.62
C VAL A 243 21.11 -7.53 11.12
N LYS A 244 21.96 -8.24 11.90
CA LYS A 244 23.28 -8.68 11.46
C LYS A 244 23.15 -10.03 10.76
N TYR A 245 23.37 -10.05 9.44
CA TYR A 245 23.42 -11.30 8.68
C TYR A 245 24.75 -12.02 8.93
N SER A 246 24.68 -13.25 9.44
CA SER A 246 25.82 -14.14 9.63
C SER A 246 25.82 -15.32 8.66
N GLN A 247 25.03 -15.26 7.59
CA GLN A 247 24.90 -16.37 6.65
C GLN A 247 26.02 -16.39 5.61
N SER A 248 26.56 -17.57 5.34
CA SER A 248 27.60 -17.80 4.33
C SER A 248 27.04 -17.80 2.89
N GLU A 249 25.72 -17.84 2.72
CA GLU A 249 25.03 -17.89 1.43
C GLU A 249 23.96 -16.80 1.36
N ASN A 250 23.76 -16.23 0.17
CA ASN A 250 22.69 -15.28 -0.06
C ASN A 250 21.32 -15.98 -0.05
N ARG A 251 20.37 -15.37 0.66
CA ARG A 251 18.97 -15.76 0.67
C ARG A 251 18.12 -14.61 0.17
N TYR A 252 17.31 -14.89 -0.83
CA TYR A 252 16.48 -13.90 -1.52
C TYR A 252 15.07 -13.88 -0.95
N GLY A 253 14.41 -12.72 -0.97
CA GLY A 253 13.03 -12.62 -0.52
C GLY A 253 12.20 -11.68 -1.40
N TYR A 254 10.98 -12.10 -1.72
CA TYR A 254 9.94 -11.27 -2.30
C TYR A 254 8.70 -11.27 -1.40
N PHE A 255 8.28 -10.09 -0.97
CA PHE A 255 7.20 -9.92 0.02
C PHE A 255 6.17 -8.92 -0.48
N GLY A 256 5.09 -9.40 -1.11
CA GLY A 256 4.07 -8.50 -1.65
C GLY A 256 3.09 -9.15 -2.62
N ALA A 257 2.21 -8.31 -3.17
CA ALA A 257 1.30 -8.74 -4.22
C ALA A 257 2.05 -8.95 -5.55
N TYR A 258 1.68 -10.01 -6.27
CA TYR A 258 2.24 -10.38 -7.58
C TYR A 258 1.14 -10.77 -8.57
N ASN A 259 0.05 -9.99 -8.61
CA ASN A 259 -0.96 -10.13 -9.66
C ASN A 259 -0.30 -9.89 -11.02
N PRO A 260 -0.31 -10.86 -11.96
CA PRO A 260 0.36 -10.73 -13.25
C PRO A 260 -0.07 -9.52 -14.08
N ASP A 261 -1.31 -9.05 -13.91
CA ASP A 261 -1.83 -7.85 -14.60
C ASP A 261 -1.22 -6.53 -14.08
N VAL A 262 -0.54 -6.57 -12.93
CA VAL A 262 0.05 -5.40 -12.28
C VAL A 262 1.55 -5.58 -12.05
N ARG A 263 1.97 -6.76 -11.56
CA ARG A 263 3.36 -7.14 -11.24
C ARG A 263 3.60 -8.56 -11.66
N ASN A 264 4.34 -8.75 -12.73
CA ASN A 264 4.63 -10.09 -13.26
C ASN A 264 5.89 -10.68 -12.58
N LEU A 265 5.69 -11.53 -11.57
CA LEU A 265 6.79 -12.21 -10.85
C LEU A 265 7.34 -13.44 -11.60
N GLN A 266 6.69 -13.90 -12.68
CA GLN A 266 7.09 -15.11 -13.41
C GLN A 266 8.56 -15.11 -13.86
N PRO A 267 9.13 -14.02 -14.46
CA PRO A 267 10.53 -14.03 -14.87
C PRO A 267 11.49 -14.21 -13.69
N PHE A 268 11.20 -13.63 -12.52
CA PHE A 268 12.01 -13.85 -11.32
C PHE A 268 11.92 -15.28 -10.80
N TYR A 269 10.73 -15.87 -10.76
CA TYR A 269 10.55 -17.25 -10.35
C TYR A 269 11.33 -18.24 -11.25
N GLU A 270 11.29 -18.06 -12.57
CA GLU A 270 12.05 -18.87 -13.50
C GLU A 270 13.58 -18.64 -13.36
N ALA A 271 14.02 -17.41 -13.20
CA ALA A 271 15.43 -17.12 -12.97
C ALA A 271 15.95 -17.75 -11.67
N ALA A 272 15.14 -17.73 -10.61
CA ALA A 272 15.47 -18.35 -9.34
C ALA A 272 15.60 -19.89 -9.48
N LYS A 273 14.72 -20.53 -10.22
CA LYS A 273 14.83 -21.97 -10.54
C LYS A 273 16.10 -22.29 -11.31
N ASN A 274 16.39 -21.50 -12.34
CA ASN A 274 17.56 -21.72 -13.22
C ASN A 274 18.88 -21.51 -12.49
N THR A 275 18.94 -20.58 -11.54
CA THR A 275 20.16 -20.29 -10.77
C THR A 275 20.30 -21.14 -9.51
N GLY A 276 19.21 -21.76 -9.04
CA GLY A 276 19.21 -22.60 -7.84
C GLY A 276 19.42 -21.83 -6.54
N ILE A 277 19.16 -20.53 -6.52
CA ILE A 277 19.21 -19.70 -5.31
C ILE A 277 18.10 -20.05 -4.31
N SER A 278 18.34 -19.77 -3.02
CA SER A 278 17.31 -19.93 -1.98
C SER A 278 16.41 -18.69 -1.94
N VAL A 279 15.09 -18.89 -2.08
CA VAL A 279 14.11 -17.81 -2.17
C VAL A 279 12.94 -18.03 -1.23
N ASP A 280 12.51 -16.96 -0.57
CA ASP A 280 11.28 -16.90 0.21
C ASP A 280 10.28 -15.92 -0.47
N ILE A 281 9.12 -16.41 -0.87
CA ILE A 281 8.05 -15.63 -1.52
C ILE A 281 6.81 -15.63 -0.62
N CYS A 282 6.44 -14.46 -0.07
CA CYS A 282 5.22 -14.31 0.71
C CYS A 282 4.30 -13.28 0.07
N GLY A 283 3.08 -13.69 -0.31
CA GLY A 283 2.17 -12.73 -0.92
C GLY A 283 0.92 -13.29 -1.57
N SER A 284 0.34 -12.49 -2.46
CA SER A 284 -0.90 -12.83 -3.17
C SER A 284 -0.86 -12.42 -4.65
N PRO A 285 -1.60 -13.14 -5.53
CA PRO A 285 -2.44 -14.30 -5.23
C PRO A 285 -1.60 -15.55 -4.92
N PHE A 286 -2.00 -16.29 -3.88
CA PHE A 286 -1.36 -17.57 -3.56
C PHE A 286 -1.76 -18.68 -4.55
N GLY A 287 -0.82 -19.57 -4.86
CA GLY A 287 -1.08 -20.72 -5.76
C GLY A 287 -0.77 -20.50 -7.24
N LEU A 288 -0.15 -19.38 -7.63
CA LEU A 288 0.36 -19.17 -9.00
C LEU A 288 1.68 -19.92 -9.25
N PHE A 289 2.46 -20.17 -8.21
CA PHE A 289 3.75 -20.84 -8.27
C PHE A 289 3.78 -22.00 -7.31
N GLU A 290 4.67 -22.96 -7.57
CA GLU A 290 4.88 -24.14 -6.73
C GLU A 290 6.16 -23.97 -5.90
N SER A 291 6.13 -24.41 -4.65
CA SER A 291 7.34 -24.52 -3.82
C SER A 291 8.26 -25.60 -4.36
N THR A 292 9.57 -25.40 -4.19
CA THR A 292 10.61 -26.37 -4.52
C THR A 292 11.53 -26.54 -3.29
N ASP A 293 12.55 -27.38 -3.38
CA ASP A 293 13.53 -27.51 -2.29
C ASP A 293 14.27 -26.20 -1.96
N LYS A 294 14.33 -25.25 -2.90
CA LYS A 294 15.00 -23.95 -2.76
C LYS A 294 14.07 -22.76 -2.72
N ILE A 295 12.82 -22.90 -3.17
CA ILE A 295 11.85 -21.82 -3.24
C ILE A 295 10.69 -22.13 -2.31
N SER A 296 10.56 -21.37 -1.24
CA SER A 296 9.43 -21.40 -0.32
C SER A 296 8.36 -20.39 -0.74
N ILE A 297 7.09 -20.80 -0.76
CA ILE A 297 5.96 -19.92 -1.13
C ILE A 297 4.91 -19.96 -0.04
N SER A 298 4.57 -18.77 0.49
CA SER A 298 3.59 -18.57 1.54
C SER A 298 2.49 -17.61 1.10
N PRO A 299 1.27 -17.72 1.62
CA PRO A 299 0.24 -16.71 1.45
C PRO A 299 0.64 -15.40 2.16
N ARG A 300 -0.22 -14.40 2.09
CA ARG A 300 -0.03 -13.17 2.88
C ARG A 300 -0.05 -13.50 4.38
N LEU A 301 0.94 -12.99 5.10
CA LEU A 301 1.17 -13.22 6.52
C LEU A 301 0.84 -11.98 7.35
N PRO A 302 0.57 -12.12 8.67
CA PRO A 302 0.56 -11.01 9.62
C PRO A 302 1.87 -10.22 9.58
N VAL A 303 1.82 -8.93 9.95
CA VAL A 303 2.96 -8.02 9.78
C VAL A 303 4.20 -8.48 10.55
N GLN A 304 4.05 -8.93 11.79
CA GLN A 304 5.20 -9.41 12.57
C GLN A 304 5.80 -10.71 12.04
N GLU A 305 4.97 -11.62 11.56
CA GLU A 305 5.43 -12.87 10.94
C GLU A 305 6.14 -12.57 9.61
N LEU A 306 5.58 -11.67 8.79
CA LEU A 306 6.21 -11.21 7.55
C LEU A 306 7.57 -10.57 7.83
N LYS A 307 7.67 -9.74 8.89
CA LYS A 307 8.93 -9.13 9.31
C LYS A 307 9.99 -10.19 9.63
N HIS A 308 9.60 -11.29 10.31
CA HIS A 308 10.52 -12.39 10.58
C HIS A 308 11.06 -13.02 9.29
N HIS A 309 10.21 -13.23 8.28
CA HIS A 309 10.67 -13.69 6.95
C HIS A 309 11.58 -12.66 6.28
N GLU A 310 11.23 -11.37 6.32
CA GLU A 310 12.08 -10.30 5.81
C GLU A 310 13.44 -10.28 6.52
N ASP A 311 13.48 -10.47 7.83
CA ASP A 311 14.73 -10.48 8.62
C ASP A 311 15.65 -11.67 8.27
N ASN A 312 15.12 -12.77 7.76
CA ASN A 312 15.87 -13.98 7.40
C ASN A 312 16.46 -13.95 5.98
N VAL A 313 16.30 -12.86 5.22
CA VAL A 313 16.87 -12.70 3.88
C VAL A 313 17.84 -11.53 3.84
N ASN A 314 18.90 -11.63 3.03
CA ASN A 314 19.87 -10.56 2.83
C ASN A 314 19.79 -9.90 1.45
N VAL A 315 19.11 -10.52 0.50
CA VAL A 315 18.77 -9.94 -0.80
C VAL A 315 17.26 -9.81 -0.91
N ILE A 316 16.75 -8.58 -1.06
CA ILE A 316 15.32 -8.33 -1.12
C ILE A 316 14.92 -7.84 -2.51
N ILE A 317 13.83 -8.41 -3.02
CA ILE A 317 13.35 -8.14 -4.38
C ILE A 317 12.31 -7.03 -4.35
N CYS A 318 12.56 -5.96 -5.10
CA CYS A 318 11.60 -4.90 -5.36
C CYS A 318 11.15 -4.98 -6.83
N LEU A 319 9.99 -5.56 -7.09
CA LEU A 319 9.42 -5.69 -8.42
C LEU A 319 8.51 -4.49 -8.71
N PHE A 320 8.80 -3.78 -9.79
CA PHE A 320 8.02 -2.63 -10.24
C PHE A 320 6.76 -3.05 -11.00
N ASN A 321 5.83 -2.12 -11.14
CA ASN A 321 4.57 -2.37 -11.84
C ASN A 321 4.78 -2.37 -13.36
N LEU A 322 3.89 -3.09 -14.07
CA LEU A 322 3.83 -3.13 -15.54
C LEU A 322 3.56 -1.76 -16.18
N GLY A 323 3.13 -0.77 -15.42
CA GLY A 323 2.86 0.58 -15.90
C GLY A 323 2.11 1.42 -14.87
N GLY A 324 1.61 2.59 -15.29
CA GLY A 324 0.81 3.50 -14.48
C GLY A 324 1.61 4.51 -13.65
N GLY A 325 2.94 4.48 -13.70
CA GLY A 325 3.80 5.43 -12.99
C GLY A 325 3.78 5.29 -11.46
N GLN A 326 3.07 4.28 -10.93
CA GLN A 326 3.05 3.98 -9.50
C GLN A 326 4.30 3.21 -9.10
N ILE A 327 5.03 3.71 -8.13
CA ILE A 327 6.22 3.07 -7.57
C ILE A 327 5.82 2.21 -6.39
N PRO A 328 6.26 0.93 -6.33
CA PRO A 328 5.98 0.07 -5.18
C PRO A 328 6.47 0.71 -3.88
N GLY A 329 5.56 0.97 -2.93
CA GLY A 329 5.91 1.63 -1.66
C GLY A 329 6.99 0.91 -0.85
N LYS A 330 7.11 -0.40 -1.00
CA LYS A 330 8.15 -1.20 -0.34
C LYS A 330 9.60 -0.83 -0.73
N ILE A 331 9.80 -0.14 -1.87
CA ILE A 331 11.17 0.32 -2.22
C ILE A 331 11.76 1.23 -1.13
N TYR A 332 10.94 2.07 -0.53
CA TYR A 332 11.37 2.98 0.53
C TYR A 332 11.72 2.20 1.81
N GLN A 333 10.86 1.23 2.19
CA GLN A 333 11.12 0.35 3.33
C GLN A 333 12.40 -0.47 3.17
N TYR A 334 12.62 -1.03 1.96
CA TYR A 334 13.80 -1.84 1.67
C TYR A 334 15.08 -1.00 1.58
N ALA A 335 14.99 0.20 1.02
CA ALA A 335 16.12 1.13 0.95
C ALA A 335 16.57 1.64 2.32
N ALA A 336 15.67 1.70 3.29
CA ALA A 336 15.98 2.05 4.68
C ALA A 336 16.50 0.84 5.51
N SER A 337 16.90 -0.25 4.86
CA SER A 337 17.51 -1.43 5.48
C SER A 337 18.98 -1.56 5.02
N ASN A 338 19.72 -2.49 5.63
CA ASN A 338 21.09 -2.83 5.22
C ASN A 338 21.17 -4.02 4.24
N LYS A 339 20.02 -4.43 3.66
CA LYS A 339 19.95 -5.56 2.72
C LYS A 339 20.38 -5.14 1.32
N ILE A 340 20.82 -6.09 0.49
CA ILE A 340 20.95 -5.87 -0.95
C ILE A 340 19.53 -5.71 -1.55
N VAL A 341 19.30 -4.67 -2.32
CA VAL A 341 18.00 -4.45 -2.98
C VAL A 341 18.13 -4.67 -4.48
N LEU A 342 17.54 -5.76 -4.97
CA LEU A 342 17.42 -6.02 -6.40
C LEU A 342 16.10 -5.41 -6.92
N ALA A 343 16.23 -4.30 -7.64
CA ALA A 343 15.11 -3.56 -8.23
C ALA A 343 14.85 -4.06 -9.65
N ILE A 344 13.81 -4.86 -9.82
CA ILE A 344 13.38 -5.43 -11.11
C ILE A 344 12.42 -4.46 -11.75
N LEU A 345 12.84 -3.82 -12.84
CA LEU A 345 12.11 -2.79 -13.55
C LEU A 345 11.18 -3.40 -14.60
N ASP A 346 9.96 -2.89 -14.61
CA ASP A 346 8.94 -3.22 -15.60
C ASP A 346 8.26 -1.93 -16.10
N GLY A 347 7.35 -2.03 -17.06
CA GLY A 347 6.68 -0.89 -17.65
C GLY A 347 7.38 -0.33 -18.89
N SER A 348 7.04 0.91 -19.25
CA SER A 348 7.59 1.58 -20.42
C SER A 348 9.06 1.98 -20.25
N GLU A 349 9.78 2.14 -21.35
CA GLU A 349 11.19 2.58 -21.32
C GLU A 349 11.35 3.96 -20.67
N GLU A 350 10.37 4.85 -20.85
CA GLU A 350 10.37 6.17 -20.22
C GLU A 350 10.26 6.05 -18.69
N GLU A 351 9.33 5.23 -18.18
CA GLU A 351 9.16 4.99 -16.75
C GLU A 351 10.41 4.37 -16.14
N LYS A 352 10.96 3.32 -16.77
CA LYS A 352 12.19 2.66 -16.33
C LYS A 352 13.39 3.64 -16.27
N ARG A 353 13.52 4.51 -17.29
CA ARG A 353 14.56 5.54 -17.32
C ARG A 353 14.40 6.53 -16.16
N LEU A 354 13.19 7.05 -15.94
CA LEU A 354 12.91 7.99 -14.85
C LEU A 354 13.12 7.38 -13.48
N ILE A 355 12.75 6.11 -13.28
CA ILE A 355 12.99 5.37 -12.04
C ILE A 355 14.49 5.26 -11.79
N LYS A 356 15.27 4.80 -12.77
CA LYS A 356 16.74 4.72 -12.68
C LYS A 356 17.35 6.07 -12.34
N GLU A 357 16.99 7.12 -13.07
CA GLU A 357 17.48 8.49 -12.87
C GLU A 357 17.20 8.99 -11.44
N TYR A 358 15.98 8.76 -10.95
CA TYR A 358 15.59 9.21 -9.62
C TYR A 358 16.31 8.45 -8.50
N TYR A 359 16.40 7.12 -8.58
CA TYR A 359 16.95 6.31 -7.50
C TYR A 359 18.47 6.10 -7.58
N SER A 360 19.12 6.29 -8.74
CA SER A 360 20.58 6.11 -8.90
C SER A 360 21.39 7.03 -8.00
N LYS A 361 20.88 8.22 -7.69
CA LYS A 361 21.55 9.16 -6.76
C LYS A 361 21.83 8.59 -5.37
N TYR A 362 21.09 7.57 -4.96
CA TYR A 362 21.29 6.93 -3.67
C TYR A 362 22.38 5.83 -3.69
N ASN A 363 22.80 5.39 -4.86
CA ASN A 363 23.76 4.29 -5.03
C ASN A 363 23.43 3.06 -4.16
N ARG A 364 22.14 2.67 -4.14
CA ARG A 364 21.56 1.72 -3.20
C ARG A 364 20.93 0.50 -3.87
N PHE A 365 20.59 0.59 -5.16
CA PHE A 365 19.79 -0.36 -5.88
C PHE A 365 20.57 -1.04 -7.00
N ILE A 366 20.45 -2.36 -7.09
CA ILE A 366 20.87 -3.12 -8.27
C ILE A 366 19.67 -3.18 -9.21
N PHE A 367 19.77 -2.57 -10.38
CA PHE A 367 18.69 -2.54 -11.37
C PHE A 367 18.85 -3.63 -12.42
N CYS A 368 17.76 -4.32 -12.76
CA CYS A 368 17.65 -5.19 -13.91
C CYS A 368 16.27 -5.06 -14.57
N GLU A 369 16.15 -5.53 -15.82
CA GLU A 369 14.87 -5.61 -16.53
C GLU A 369 14.11 -6.86 -16.09
N ASN A 370 12.76 -6.83 -16.17
CA ASN A 370 11.92 -7.98 -15.80
C ASN A 370 11.92 -9.05 -16.90
N THR A 371 13.10 -9.59 -17.19
CA THR A 371 13.32 -10.74 -18.08
C THR A 371 14.17 -11.79 -17.38
N VAL A 372 13.95 -13.06 -17.70
CA VAL A 372 14.69 -14.18 -17.09
C VAL A 372 16.20 -13.98 -17.26
N GLU A 373 16.65 -13.56 -18.46
CA GLU A 373 18.06 -13.34 -18.76
C GLU A 373 18.67 -12.22 -17.91
N SER A 374 18.01 -11.04 -17.85
CA SER A 374 18.51 -9.89 -17.09
C SER A 374 18.55 -10.16 -15.59
N ILE A 375 17.54 -10.84 -15.06
CA ILE A 375 17.44 -11.23 -13.65
C ILE A 375 18.52 -12.28 -13.33
N THR A 376 18.70 -13.31 -14.17
CA THR A 376 19.74 -14.33 -14.00
C THR A 376 21.14 -13.70 -13.93
N LYS A 377 21.42 -12.74 -14.83
CA LYS A 377 22.67 -11.99 -14.80
C LYS A 377 22.86 -11.19 -13.51
N ALA A 378 21.80 -10.49 -13.06
CA ALA A 378 21.85 -9.72 -11.81
C ALA A 378 22.10 -10.63 -10.61
N ILE A 379 21.42 -11.79 -10.53
CA ILE A 379 21.66 -12.81 -9.50
C ILE A 379 23.13 -13.28 -9.54
N SER A 380 23.65 -13.64 -10.70
CA SER A 380 25.05 -14.09 -10.85
C SER A 380 26.05 -13.03 -10.38
N ASN A 381 25.79 -11.75 -10.65
CA ASN A 381 26.60 -10.64 -10.17
C ASN A 381 26.54 -10.49 -8.65
N ILE A 382 25.36 -10.67 -8.04
CA ILE A 382 25.18 -10.64 -6.58
C ILE A 382 25.95 -11.79 -5.93
N GLU A 383 25.81 -13.01 -6.44
CA GLU A 383 26.48 -14.22 -5.91
C GLU A 383 28.00 -14.12 -6.00
N SER A 384 28.53 -13.47 -7.03
CA SER A 384 29.97 -13.24 -7.21
C SER A 384 30.51 -11.99 -6.49
N GLY A 385 29.63 -11.19 -5.86
CA GLY A 385 30.00 -9.90 -5.29
C GLY A 385 30.35 -8.82 -6.33
N SER A 386 29.99 -9.01 -7.59
CA SER A 386 30.38 -8.15 -8.73
C SER A 386 29.27 -7.19 -9.14
N PHE A 387 28.64 -6.49 -8.17
CA PHE A 387 27.52 -5.56 -8.43
C PHE A 387 27.89 -4.06 -8.28
N GLY A 388 29.20 -3.76 -8.38
CA GLY A 388 29.71 -2.37 -8.38
C GLY A 388 29.73 -1.73 -6.99
N ASP A 389 29.69 -0.39 -6.96
CA ASP A 389 29.81 0.41 -5.73
C ASP A 389 28.49 0.59 -4.98
N VAL A 390 27.51 -0.32 -5.19
CA VAL A 390 26.21 -0.25 -4.51
C VAL A 390 26.40 -0.42 -3.00
N LYS A 391 25.91 0.52 -2.23
CA LYS A 391 26.03 0.53 -0.76
C LYS A 391 24.84 -0.21 -0.11
N ASN A 392 25.15 -1.07 0.84
CA ASN A 392 24.15 -1.76 1.67
C ASN A 392 23.89 -0.98 2.96
N GLU A 393 23.74 0.33 2.86
CA GLU A 393 23.50 1.24 3.97
C GLU A 393 22.08 1.80 3.88
N ALA A 394 21.41 1.92 5.02
CA ALA A 394 20.07 2.49 5.09
C ALA A 394 20.06 3.94 4.61
N ILE A 395 19.04 4.27 3.80
CA ILE A 395 18.81 5.65 3.38
C ILE A 395 17.98 6.36 4.43
N ASP A 396 18.60 7.30 5.12
CA ASP A 396 17.95 8.11 6.16
C ASP A 396 16.80 8.96 5.63
N ASP A 397 16.82 9.37 4.36
CA ASP A 397 15.79 10.25 3.77
C ASP A 397 14.39 9.63 3.80
N PHE A 398 14.29 8.30 3.95
CA PHE A 398 13.02 7.58 4.03
C PHE A 398 12.56 7.28 5.46
N MET A 399 13.38 7.63 6.46
CA MET A 399 13.01 7.48 7.86
C MET A 399 11.85 8.38 8.26
N SER A 400 10.98 7.88 9.13
CA SER A 400 9.69 8.51 9.43
C SER A 400 9.78 9.98 9.86
N GLU A 401 10.77 10.34 10.67
CA GLU A 401 10.99 11.73 11.09
C GLU A 401 11.36 12.65 9.93
N LYS A 402 12.31 12.22 9.07
CA LYS A 402 12.71 13.03 7.92
C LYS A 402 11.59 13.19 6.90
N VAL A 403 10.84 12.12 6.66
CA VAL A 403 9.68 12.13 5.77
C VAL A 403 8.57 13.03 6.33
N ALA A 404 8.25 12.91 7.62
CA ALA A 404 7.27 13.78 8.27
C ALA A 404 7.69 15.26 8.24
N LYS A 405 8.98 15.54 8.44
CA LYS A 405 9.52 16.92 8.30
C LYS A 405 9.32 17.46 6.89
N GLN A 406 9.59 16.66 5.86
CA GLN A 406 9.35 17.05 4.47
C GLN A 406 7.86 17.24 4.17
N LEU A 407 6.99 16.41 4.77
CA LEU A 407 5.54 16.49 4.59
C LEU A 407 4.97 17.77 5.20
N LEU A 408 5.41 18.15 6.39
CA LEU A 408 4.91 19.34 7.08
C LEU A 408 5.47 20.66 6.50
N GLY A 409 6.64 20.62 5.86
CA GLY A 409 7.25 21.76 5.14
C GLY A 409 8.13 22.59 6.04
#